data_c1872062018ae3f8a2dd0c88bf1d959a
#
_entry.id   c1872062018ae3f8a2dd0c88bf1d959a
#
_cell.length_a   1.000
_cell.length_b   1.000
_cell.length_c   1.000
_cell.angle_alpha   90.00
_cell.angle_beta   90.00
_cell.angle_gamma   90.00
#
_symmetry.space_group_name_H-M   'P 1'
#
loop_
_entity.id
_entity.type
_entity.pdbx_description
1 polymer ?
#
loop_
_entity_poly.entity_id
_entity_poly.type
_entity_poly.pdbx_seq_one_letter_code
_entity_poly.pdbx_strand_id
1 'polypeptide(L)'
;HIKGNKILMRKTFYVFVKPSKHIAEESIKIHQIRPIDLENGLDPQNAIYQLLDFIGSRPIVGYYIKFDVAIISKYTKKFIGIKLPNETIEVSSMYYKTRKRSSDYEFIDLKFDTILKNLNIPALGKHDALNDAIMTSMIFLKLKDVTPAKTTFYTN
;
A
#
# COMPACT_ATOMS: atom_id res chain seq x y z
N HIS A 1 1.63 -11.02 -1.66
CA HIS A 1 0.75 -11.54 -0.58
C HIS A 1 1.53 -11.84 0.68
N ILE A 2 0.85 -11.71 1.83
CA ILE A 2 1.35 -12.16 3.13
C ILE A 2 0.56 -13.40 3.56
N LYS A 3 1.26 -14.44 4.03
CA LYS A 3 0.63 -15.64 4.63
C LYS A 3 1.40 -16.04 5.89
N GLY A 4 0.72 -15.99 7.03
CA GLY A 4 1.38 -16.17 8.33
C GLY A 4 2.48 -15.11 8.53
N ASN A 5 3.73 -15.54 8.70
CA ASN A 5 4.91 -14.67 8.89
C ASN A 5 5.77 -14.55 7.62
N LYS A 6 5.21 -14.84 6.44
CA LYS A 6 5.98 -14.87 5.19
C LYS A 6 5.38 -13.95 4.14
N ILE A 7 6.24 -13.20 3.43
CA ILE A 7 5.89 -12.49 2.21
C ILE A 7 6.06 -13.46 1.05
N LEU A 8 4.98 -13.70 0.31
CA LEU A 8 4.97 -14.61 -0.84
C LEU A 8 5.38 -13.86 -2.11
N MET A 9 6.67 -13.70 -2.35
CA MET A 9 7.21 -12.92 -3.48
C MET A 9 6.70 -13.41 -4.85
N ARG A 10 6.45 -14.70 -5.03
CA ARG A 10 5.90 -15.26 -6.27
C ARG A 10 4.42 -14.92 -6.49
N LYS A 11 3.71 -14.41 -5.46
CA LYS A 11 2.32 -13.95 -5.52
C LYS A 11 2.29 -12.43 -5.50
N THR A 12 2.82 -11.83 -6.54
CA THR A 12 2.87 -10.37 -6.74
C THR A 12 2.01 -10.00 -7.94
N PHE A 13 1.28 -8.90 -7.82
CA PHE A 13 0.60 -8.23 -8.91
C PHE A 13 1.28 -6.87 -9.10
N TYR A 14 1.84 -6.65 -10.27
CA TYR A 14 2.52 -5.41 -10.65
C TYR A 14 2.24 -5.14 -12.12
N VAL A 15 1.59 -4.05 -12.42
CA VAL A 15 1.23 -3.67 -13.79
C VAL A 15 1.33 -2.17 -13.97
N PHE A 16 1.70 -1.75 -15.16
CA PHE A 16 1.50 -0.37 -15.59
C PHE A 16 0.10 -0.20 -16.17
N VAL A 17 -0.49 0.98 -15.91
CA VAL A 17 -1.82 1.34 -16.39
C VAL A 17 -1.69 2.51 -17.36
N LYS A 18 -2.31 2.39 -18.53
CA LYS A 18 -2.35 3.49 -19.49
C LYS A 18 -3.08 4.69 -18.90
N PRO A 19 -2.45 5.87 -18.89
CA PRO A 19 -3.10 7.07 -18.38
C PRO A 19 -4.20 7.52 -19.34
N SER A 20 -5.32 8.01 -18.80
CA SER A 20 -6.39 8.60 -19.58
C SER A 20 -6.11 10.04 -20.04
N LYS A 21 -5.04 10.64 -19.50
CA LYS A 21 -4.60 12.01 -19.78
C LYS A 21 -3.09 12.06 -19.89
N HIS A 22 -2.57 13.14 -20.48
CA HIS A 22 -1.13 13.39 -20.51
C HIS A 22 -0.57 13.44 -19.07
N ILE A 23 0.61 12.83 -18.87
CA ILE A 23 1.28 12.81 -17.58
C ILE A 23 2.10 14.09 -17.46
N ALA A 24 1.92 14.82 -16.37
CA ALA A 24 2.70 16.01 -16.09
C ALA A 24 4.16 15.64 -15.80
N GLU A 25 5.11 16.47 -16.26
CA GLU A 25 6.55 16.26 -16.06
C GLU A 25 6.93 16.18 -14.58
N GLU A 26 6.25 16.96 -13.72
CA GLU A 26 6.45 16.92 -12.27
C GLU A 26 6.12 15.54 -11.68
N SER A 27 5.09 14.87 -12.20
CA SER A 27 4.75 13.52 -11.79
C SER A 27 5.84 12.53 -12.17
N ILE A 28 6.39 12.64 -13.39
CA ILE A 28 7.48 11.78 -13.87
C ILE A 28 8.71 11.90 -12.97
N LYS A 29 9.03 13.11 -12.51
CA LYS A 29 10.15 13.34 -11.58
C LYS A 29 9.96 12.63 -10.23
N ILE A 30 8.73 12.45 -9.79
CA ILE A 30 8.41 11.80 -8.51
C ILE A 30 8.43 10.28 -8.65
N HIS A 31 7.66 9.71 -9.57
CA HIS A 31 7.49 8.25 -9.68
C HIS A 31 8.40 7.59 -10.73
N GLN A 32 9.16 8.38 -11.49
CA GLN A 32 10.13 7.93 -12.50
C GLN A 32 9.54 7.05 -13.62
N ILE A 33 8.21 7.01 -13.76
CA ILE A 33 7.52 6.27 -14.82
C ILE A 33 7.42 7.18 -16.05
N ARG A 34 8.06 6.80 -17.14
CA ARG A 34 8.07 7.56 -18.37
C ARG A 34 6.90 7.16 -19.26
N PRO A 35 6.47 8.03 -20.20
CA PRO A 35 5.41 7.67 -21.14
C PRO A 35 5.66 6.35 -21.89
N ILE A 36 6.91 6.09 -22.30
CA ILE A 36 7.30 4.86 -22.98
C ILE A 36 7.03 3.60 -22.13
N ASP A 37 7.21 3.70 -20.80
CA ASP A 37 6.99 2.58 -19.87
C ASP A 37 5.49 2.20 -19.80
N LEU A 38 4.61 3.12 -20.21
CA LEU A 38 3.16 2.96 -20.19
C LEU A 38 2.52 2.53 -21.52
N GLU A 39 3.29 2.51 -22.61
CA GLU A 39 2.78 2.17 -23.94
C GLU A 39 2.13 0.78 -23.97
N ASN A 40 2.72 -0.17 -23.24
CA ASN A 40 2.23 -1.54 -23.10
C ASN A 40 1.42 -1.76 -21.82
N GLY A 41 1.07 -0.69 -21.09
CA GLY A 41 0.26 -0.77 -19.89
C GLY A 41 -1.15 -1.30 -20.16
N LEU A 42 -1.79 -1.84 -19.14
CA LEU A 42 -3.18 -2.25 -19.21
C LEU A 42 -4.11 -1.02 -19.30
N ASP A 43 -5.24 -1.17 -19.93
CA ASP A 43 -6.29 -0.18 -19.76
C ASP A 43 -6.82 -0.19 -18.33
N PRO A 44 -7.36 0.93 -17.82
CA PRO A 44 -7.76 1.04 -16.43
C PRO A 44 -8.81 0.02 -15.99
N GLN A 45 -9.72 -0.40 -16.87
CA GLN A 45 -10.77 -1.36 -16.54
C GLN A 45 -10.19 -2.76 -16.34
N ASN A 46 -9.35 -3.23 -17.26
CA ASN A 46 -8.67 -4.51 -17.16
C ASN A 46 -7.72 -4.56 -15.95
N ALA A 47 -7.02 -3.45 -15.68
CA ALA A 47 -6.16 -3.36 -14.51
C ALA A 47 -6.96 -3.52 -13.20
N ILE A 48 -8.13 -2.90 -13.11
CA ILE A 48 -9.01 -3.03 -11.93
C ILE A 48 -9.56 -4.45 -11.80
N TYR A 49 -10.01 -5.08 -12.87
CA TYR A 49 -10.53 -6.46 -12.79
C TYR A 49 -9.45 -7.44 -12.34
N GLN A 50 -8.24 -7.34 -12.90
CA GLN A 50 -7.13 -8.19 -12.48
C GLN A 50 -6.69 -7.91 -11.04
N LEU A 51 -6.70 -6.63 -10.61
CA LEU A 51 -6.42 -6.26 -9.23
C LEU A 51 -7.44 -6.87 -8.26
N LEU A 52 -8.73 -6.81 -8.58
CA LEU A 52 -9.79 -7.36 -7.73
C LEU A 52 -9.70 -8.89 -7.63
N ASP A 53 -9.43 -9.56 -8.75
CA ASP A 53 -9.16 -11.00 -8.74
C ASP A 53 -7.96 -11.36 -7.87
N PHE A 54 -6.87 -10.59 -8.02
CA PHE A 54 -5.67 -10.76 -7.21
C PHE A 54 -5.92 -10.50 -5.71
N ILE A 55 -6.66 -9.47 -5.33
CA ILE A 55 -6.94 -9.13 -3.93
C ILE A 55 -7.96 -10.11 -3.33
N GLY A 56 -9.03 -10.42 -4.05
CA GLY A 56 -10.18 -11.18 -3.54
C GLY A 56 -10.79 -10.51 -2.32
N SER A 57 -11.20 -11.28 -1.32
CA SER A 57 -11.78 -10.78 -0.05
C SER A 57 -10.74 -10.46 1.04
N ARG A 58 -9.45 -10.48 0.73
CA ARG A 58 -8.38 -10.30 1.71
C ARG A 58 -8.26 -8.84 2.16
N PRO A 59 -7.90 -8.59 3.43
CA PRO A 59 -7.54 -7.25 3.88
C PRO A 59 -6.35 -6.70 3.12
N ILE A 60 -6.34 -5.39 2.91
CA ILE A 60 -5.27 -4.66 2.23
C ILE A 60 -4.43 -3.95 3.28
N VAL A 61 -3.13 -4.23 3.28
CA VAL A 61 -2.16 -3.59 4.16
C VAL A 61 -1.45 -2.47 3.40
N GLY A 62 -1.35 -1.29 3.99
CA GLY A 62 -0.68 -0.16 3.36
C GLY A 62 -0.13 0.86 4.34
N TYR A 63 0.67 1.76 3.80
CA TYR A 63 1.12 2.98 4.46
C TYR A 63 0.40 4.17 3.83
N TYR A 64 -0.31 4.96 4.66
CA TYR A 64 -1.28 5.97 4.19
C TYR A 64 -2.31 5.40 3.19
N ILE A 65 -2.73 4.16 3.43
CA ILE A 65 -3.54 3.33 2.53
C ILE A 65 -4.86 4.00 2.09
N LYS A 66 -5.38 4.94 2.86
CA LYS A 66 -6.61 5.66 2.48
C LYS A 66 -6.55 6.33 1.13
N PHE A 67 -5.37 6.84 0.75
CA PHE A 67 -5.17 7.48 -0.56
C PHE A 67 -5.29 6.45 -1.69
N ASP A 68 -4.62 5.32 -1.56
CA ASP A 68 -4.65 4.25 -2.57
C ASP A 68 -6.05 3.66 -2.72
N VAL A 69 -6.70 3.37 -1.59
CA VAL A 69 -8.08 2.87 -1.57
C VAL A 69 -9.07 3.87 -2.17
N ALA A 70 -8.89 5.17 -1.95
CA ALA A 70 -9.74 6.19 -2.57
C ALA A 70 -9.60 6.19 -4.10
N ILE A 71 -8.37 6.07 -4.61
CA ILE A 71 -8.10 5.97 -6.05
C ILE A 71 -8.72 4.69 -6.63
N ILE A 72 -8.45 3.53 -6.01
CA ILE A 72 -9.00 2.25 -6.46
C ILE A 72 -10.53 2.30 -6.41
N SER A 73 -11.13 2.80 -5.31
CA SER A 73 -12.58 2.93 -5.16
C SER A 73 -13.24 3.82 -6.21
N LYS A 74 -12.55 4.87 -6.67
CA LYS A 74 -13.02 5.71 -7.78
C LYS A 74 -13.20 4.87 -9.06
N TYR A 75 -12.24 4.01 -9.36
CA TYR A 75 -12.28 3.16 -10.54
C TYR A 75 -13.23 1.96 -10.39
N THR A 76 -13.26 1.31 -9.22
CA THR A 76 -14.22 0.23 -8.97
C THR A 76 -15.66 0.74 -9.03
N LYS A 77 -15.94 1.93 -8.46
CA LYS A 77 -17.26 2.57 -8.60
C LYS A 77 -17.61 2.86 -10.06
N LYS A 78 -16.63 3.30 -10.86
CA LYS A 78 -16.85 3.58 -12.29
C LYS A 78 -17.16 2.32 -13.09
N PHE A 79 -16.44 1.21 -12.86
CA PHE A 79 -16.50 0.01 -13.70
C PHE A 79 -17.42 -1.09 -13.16
N ILE A 80 -17.67 -1.11 -11.84
CA ILE A 80 -18.40 -2.19 -11.16
C ILE A 80 -19.60 -1.63 -10.37
N GLY A 81 -19.68 -0.31 -10.16
CA GLY A 81 -20.78 0.34 -9.45
C GLY A 81 -20.61 0.44 -7.92
N ILE A 82 -19.61 -0.22 -7.35
CA ILE A 82 -19.37 -0.20 -5.89
C ILE A 82 -17.95 0.27 -5.56
N LYS A 83 -17.76 0.78 -4.36
CA LYS A 83 -16.41 1.05 -3.81
C LYS A 83 -15.72 -0.26 -3.45
N LEU A 84 -14.41 -0.21 -3.31
CA LEU A 84 -13.62 -1.35 -2.81
C LEU A 84 -14.10 -1.75 -1.40
N PRO A 85 -14.60 -2.99 -1.21
CA PRO A 85 -15.20 -3.38 0.07
C PRO A 85 -14.19 -3.97 1.06
N ASN A 86 -12.94 -4.12 0.66
CA ASN A 86 -11.92 -4.79 1.46
C ASN A 86 -11.57 -3.99 2.72
N GLU A 87 -11.39 -4.70 3.82
CA GLU A 87 -10.82 -4.12 5.03
C GLU A 87 -9.42 -3.58 4.76
N THR A 88 -9.03 -2.54 5.49
CA THR A 88 -7.72 -1.92 5.35
C THR A 88 -6.95 -1.92 6.66
N ILE A 89 -5.65 -2.16 6.58
CA ILE A 89 -4.74 -2.15 7.72
C ILE A 89 -3.67 -1.09 7.47
N GLU A 90 -3.67 -0.05 8.29
CA GLU A 90 -2.73 1.07 8.22
C GLU A 90 -1.52 0.82 9.11
N VAL A 91 -0.34 0.62 8.51
CA VAL A 91 0.87 0.27 9.26
C VAL A 91 1.42 1.42 10.10
N SER A 92 1.24 2.68 9.69
CA SER A 92 1.65 3.84 10.49
C SER A 92 0.85 3.92 11.80
N SER A 93 -0.44 3.58 11.77
CA SER A 93 -1.29 3.49 12.95
C SER A 93 -0.89 2.35 13.88
N MET A 94 -0.48 1.20 13.32
CA MET A 94 0.06 0.09 14.11
C MET A 94 1.35 0.50 14.82
N TYR A 95 2.27 1.15 14.10
CA TYR A 95 3.52 1.66 14.64
C TYR A 95 3.26 2.69 15.76
N TYR A 96 2.39 3.67 15.52
CA TYR A 96 2.01 4.66 16.53
C TYR A 96 1.52 4.01 17.83
N LYS A 97 0.59 3.06 17.73
CA LYS A 97 0.03 2.34 18.89
C LYS A 97 1.11 1.58 19.67
N THR A 98 2.04 0.96 18.97
CA THR A 98 3.14 0.22 19.57
C THR A 98 4.10 1.17 20.30
N ARG A 99 4.48 2.29 19.68
CA ARG A 99 5.39 3.27 20.29
C ARG A 99 4.75 3.99 21.48
N LYS A 100 3.50 4.41 21.37
CA LYS A 100 2.76 5.09 22.46
C LYS A 100 2.67 4.26 23.74
N ARG A 101 2.68 2.94 23.64
CA ARG A 101 2.70 2.05 24.82
C ARG A 101 4.04 2.01 25.52
N SER A 102 5.11 2.36 24.82
CA SER A 102 6.49 2.30 25.35
C SER A 102 6.96 3.63 25.90
N SER A 103 6.25 4.75 25.64
CA SER A 103 6.67 6.09 26.03
C SER A 103 5.47 7.05 26.10
N ASP A 104 5.27 7.68 27.24
CA ASP A 104 4.08 8.52 27.50
C ASP A 104 4.16 9.94 26.93
N TYR A 105 5.34 10.44 26.51
CA TYR A 105 5.55 11.87 26.21
C TYR A 105 6.38 12.18 24.97
N GLU A 106 6.65 11.22 24.11
CA GLU A 106 7.55 11.46 22.99
C GLU A 106 6.78 11.73 21.69
N PHE A 107 7.22 12.74 20.94
CA PHE A 107 6.75 12.95 19.56
C PHE A 107 7.10 11.71 18.73
N ILE A 108 6.08 11.06 18.18
CA ILE A 108 6.23 9.86 17.36
C ILE A 108 6.23 10.28 15.90
N ASP A 109 7.40 10.27 15.25
CA ASP A 109 7.51 10.52 13.82
C ASP A 109 6.98 9.31 13.03
N LEU A 110 5.97 9.56 12.20
CA LEU A 110 5.30 8.55 11.38
C LEU A 110 5.79 8.51 9.93
N LYS A 111 6.87 9.23 9.60
CA LYS A 111 7.47 9.16 8.27
C LYS A 111 7.94 7.74 7.95
N PHE A 112 7.76 7.32 6.71
CA PHE A 112 8.08 5.95 6.27
C PHE A 112 9.53 5.57 6.57
N ASP A 113 10.49 6.44 6.21
CA ASP A 113 11.91 6.21 6.47
C ASP A 113 12.22 6.07 7.97
N THR A 114 11.55 6.87 8.82
CA THR A 114 11.70 6.78 10.29
C THR A 114 11.18 5.46 10.83
N ILE A 115 10.03 5.00 10.34
CA ILE A 115 9.46 3.71 10.72
C ILE A 115 10.38 2.57 10.31
N LEU A 116 10.88 2.57 9.07
CA LEU A 116 11.81 1.56 8.58
C LEU A 116 13.07 1.49 9.44
N LYS A 117 13.69 2.65 9.72
CA LYS A 117 14.89 2.77 10.56
C LYS A 117 14.65 2.21 11.97
N ASN A 118 13.58 2.63 12.63
CA ASN A 118 13.27 2.24 13.99
C ASN A 118 12.89 0.75 14.13
N LEU A 119 12.41 0.14 13.05
CA LEU A 119 12.11 -1.29 13.00
C LEU A 119 13.26 -2.11 12.43
N ASN A 120 14.43 -1.52 12.13
CA ASN A 120 15.56 -2.20 11.49
C ASN A 120 15.13 -2.95 10.23
N ILE A 121 14.40 -2.25 9.34
CA ILE A 121 14.00 -2.75 8.02
C ILE A 121 14.89 -2.07 6.98
N PRO A 122 15.52 -2.83 6.07
CA PRO A 122 16.34 -2.25 5.03
C PRO A 122 15.49 -1.39 4.09
N ALA A 123 15.98 -0.20 3.75
CA ALA A 123 15.38 0.61 2.70
C ALA A 123 15.73 -0.02 1.34
N LEU A 124 14.71 -0.44 0.60
CA LEU A 124 14.79 -0.81 -0.81
C LEU A 124 14.69 0.46 -1.67
N GLY A 125 14.91 0.39 -2.97
CA GLY A 125 14.88 1.58 -3.84
C GLY A 125 13.63 2.44 -3.61
N LYS A 126 13.80 3.76 -3.61
CA LYS A 126 12.71 4.73 -3.34
C LYS A 126 11.77 4.87 -4.55
N HIS A 127 10.50 5.14 -4.27
CA HIS A 127 9.45 5.43 -5.26
C HIS A 127 9.20 4.32 -6.29
N ASP A 128 9.54 3.08 -5.94
CA ASP A 128 9.12 1.88 -6.66
C ASP A 128 7.97 1.22 -5.89
N ALA A 129 6.82 1.10 -6.54
CA ALA A 129 5.60 0.58 -5.90
C ALA A 129 5.76 -0.84 -5.35
N LEU A 130 6.58 -1.68 -6.00
CA LEU A 130 6.84 -3.04 -5.52
C LEU A 130 7.71 -3.01 -4.26
N ASN A 131 8.78 -2.22 -4.27
CA ASN A 131 9.65 -2.06 -3.11
C ASN A 131 8.90 -1.47 -1.92
N ASP A 132 8.07 -0.45 -2.14
CA ASP A 132 7.23 0.17 -1.11
C ASP A 132 6.24 -0.85 -0.52
N ALA A 133 5.62 -1.69 -1.35
CA ALA A 133 4.73 -2.77 -0.90
C ALA A 133 5.47 -3.84 -0.09
N ILE A 134 6.71 -4.20 -0.48
CA ILE A 134 7.55 -5.15 0.25
C ILE A 134 7.93 -4.58 1.61
N MET A 135 8.43 -3.34 1.67
CA MET A 135 8.80 -2.67 2.92
C MET A 135 7.59 -2.52 3.85
N THR A 136 6.44 -2.13 3.33
CA THR A 136 5.17 -2.07 4.08
C THR A 136 4.77 -3.44 4.64
N SER A 137 4.96 -4.50 3.85
CA SER A 137 4.72 -5.87 4.31
C SER A 137 5.66 -6.28 5.45
N MET A 138 6.93 -5.85 5.41
CA MET A 138 7.89 -6.08 6.49
C MET A 138 7.50 -5.32 7.77
N ILE A 139 7.04 -4.07 7.64
CA ILE A 139 6.52 -3.28 8.78
C ILE A 139 5.35 -4.03 9.42
N PHE A 140 4.37 -4.45 8.61
CA PHE A 140 3.21 -5.19 9.11
C PHE A 140 3.63 -6.46 9.86
N LEU A 141 4.52 -7.27 9.29
CA LEU A 141 4.97 -8.52 9.92
C LEU A 141 5.70 -8.28 11.25
N LYS A 142 6.44 -7.19 11.38
CA LYS A 142 7.11 -6.84 12.65
C LYS A 142 6.13 -6.33 13.72
N LEU A 143 5.01 -5.75 13.32
CA LEU A 143 4.08 -5.10 14.24
C LEU A 143 2.85 -5.94 14.58
N LYS A 144 2.44 -6.89 13.74
CA LYS A 144 1.16 -7.63 13.88
C LYS A 144 1.04 -8.39 15.22
N ASP A 145 2.14 -8.93 15.74
CA ASP A 145 2.13 -9.73 16.96
C ASP A 145 2.27 -8.87 18.23
N VAL A 146 2.70 -7.61 18.10
CA VAL A 146 2.86 -6.67 19.22
C VAL A 146 1.76 -5.62 19.30
N THR A 147 0.97 -5.47 18.25
CA THR A 147 -0.18 -4.56 18.22
C THR A 147 -1.42 -5.29 18.75
N PRO A 148 -2.17 -4.72 19.72
CA PRO A 148 -3.38 -5.36 20.25
C PRO A 148 -4.40 -5.67 19.15
N ALA A 149 -5.10 -6.80 19.27
CA ALA A 149 -6.08 -7.31 18.30
C ALA A 149 -7.25 -6.37 17.94
N LYS A 150 -7.47 -5.27 18.70
CA LYS A 150 -8.37 -4.16 18.32
C LYS A 150 -7.63 -3.11 17.47
N THR A 151 -7.00 -3.53 16.40
CA THR A 151 -6.58 -2.61 15.35
C THR A 151 -7.84 -2.10 14.67
N THR A 152 -8.08 -0.82 14.70
CA THR A 152 -9.26 -0.15 14.16
C THR A 152 -9.30 -0.45 12.65
N PHE A 153 -10.16 -1.37 12.26
CA PHE A 153 -10.53 -1.54 10.87
C PHE A 153 -11.36 -0.32 10.52
N TYR A 154 -10.90 0.46 9.56
CA TYR A 154 -11.72 1.52 9.00
C TYR A 154 -12.67 0.84 8.00
N THR A 155 -13.89 0.54 8.47
CA THR A 155 -15.02 0.27 7.57
C THR A 155 -15.39 1.59 6.90
N ASN A 156 -15.35 1.61 5.58
CA ASN A 156 -15.83 2.73 4.77
C ASN A 156 -17.36 2.73 4.66
#